data_bc194929a10ccf12620ebbaeceff90c1
#
_entry.id   bc194929a10ccf12620ebbaeceff90c1
#
_cell.length_a   1.000
_cell.length_b   1.000
_cell.length_c   1.000
_cell.angle_alpha   90.00
_cell.angle_beta   90.00
_cell.angle_gamma   90.00
#
_symmetry.space_group_name_H-M   'P 1'
#
loop_
_entity.id
_entity.type
_entity.pdbx_description
1 polymer ?
#
loop_
_entity_poly.entity_id
_entity_poly.type
_entity_poly.pdbx_seq_one_letter_code
_entity_poly.pdbx_strand_id
1 'polypeptide(L)'
;MRLGFYVDKVAETELNKSIYELLNNAIIKNEISDGCLFYNEVDFCSSKKMFGTFNSTDLWFFSGTLVVTALSLLPLASNIVNKIKMVFLYDKSTMQKGNVGELLDLISINKNIKILSRDEESEKEFFRLTGKTAPVLNEFSAAQFLKV
;
A
#
# COMPACT_ATOMS: atom_id res chain seq x y z
N MET A 1 -16.12 5.93 2.46
CA MET A 1 -14.84 5.36 2.97
C MET A 1 -13.67 6.01 2.26
N ARG A 2 -12.61 6.27 2.97
CA ARG A 2 -11.39 6.88 2.42
C ARG A 2 -10.35 5.79 2.21
N LEU A 3 -9.69 5.81 1.06
CA LEU A 3 -8.62 4.89 0.70
C LEU A 3 -7.38 5.68 0.32
N GLY A 4 -6.27 5.41 0.98
CA GLY A 4 -4.98 6.00 0.70
C GLY A 4 -3.94 4.94 0.35
N PHE A 5 -3.01 5.30 -0.50
CA PHE A 5 -1.81 4.51 -0.79
C PHE A 5 -0.58 5.33 -0.41
N TYR A 6 0.38 4.67 0.19
CA TYR A 6 1.68 5.25 0.49
C TYR A 6 2.74 4.59 -0.38
N VAL A 7 3.32 5.37 -1.27
CA VAL A 7 4.39 4.96 -2.18
C VAL A 7 5.66 5.76 -1.89
N ASP A 8 6.83 5.22 -2.21
CA ASP A 8 8.09 5.94 -2.03
C ASP A 8 8.22 7.09 -3.04
N LYS A 9 7.97 6.81 -4.31
CA LYS A 9 8.03 7.79 -5.40
C LYS A 9 6.75 7.84 -6.20
N VAL A 10 6.32 9.04 -6.54
CA VAL A 10 5.36 9.25 -7.63
C VAL A 10 6.15 9.11 -8.93
N ALA A 11 6.03 7.95 -9.56
CA ALA A 11 6.73 7.59 -10.79
C ALA A 11 5.84 6.70 -11.66
N GLU A 12 6.28 6.35 -12.85
CA GLU A 12 5.52 5.49 -13.77
C GLU A 12 5.94 4.02 -13.69
N THR A 13 6.04 3.48 -12.48
CA THR A 13 6.24 2.05 -12.28
C THR A 13 4.95 1.28 -12.57
N GLU A 14 5.08 -0.01 -12.86
CA GLU A 14 3.91 -0.87 -13.10
C GLU A 14 2.94 -0.88 -11.92
N LEU A 15 3.47 -1.00 -10.70
CA LEU A 15 2.65 -0.97 -9.49
C LEU A 15 1.94 0.39 -9.33
N ASN A 16 2.66 1.49 -9.48
CA ASN A 16 2.07 2.82 -9.35
C ASN A 16 0.98 3.09 -10.39
N LYS A 17 1.17 2.67 -11.63
CA LYS A 17 0.13 2.77 -12.67
C LYS A 17 -1.13 2.01 -12.27
N SER A 18 -0.99 0.82 -11.72
CA SER A 18 -2.12 0.03 -11.22
C SER A 18 -2.83 0.75 -10.06
N ILE A 19 -2.08 1.39 -9.17
CA ILE A 19 -2.63 2.19 -8.06
C ILE A 19 -3.41 3.40 -8.60
N TYR A 20 -2.85 4.14 -9.55
CA TYR A 20 -3.51 5.31 -10.14
C TYR A 20 -4.82 4.92 -10.82
N GLU A 21 -4.80 3.85 -11.58
CA GLU A 21 -5.98 3.32 -12.25
C GLU A 21 -7.05 2.86 -11.25
N LEU A 22 -6.64 2.16 -10.20
CA LEU A 22 -7.54 1.72 -9.14
C LEU A 22 -8.24 2.91 -8.47
N LEU A 23 -7.47 3.93 -8.05
CA LEU A 23 -8.02 5.10 -7.37
C LEU A 23 -8.94 5.91 -8.30
N ASN A 24 -8.55 6.11 -9.56
CA ASN A 24 -9.38 6.80 -10.53
C ASN A 24 -10.72 6.07 -10.74
N ASN A 25 -10.67 4.76 -10.94
CA ASN A 25 -11.87 3.95 -11.15
C ASN A 25 -12.79 3.94 -9.93
N ALA A 26 -12.21 3.82 -8.73
CA ALA A 26 -12.98 3.84 -7.49
C ALA A 26 -13.70 5.18 -7.26
N ILE A 27 -13.07 6.28 -7.63
CA ILE A 27 -13.68 7.62 -7.57
C ILE A 27 -14.81 7.74 -8.61
N ILE A 28 -14.56 7.34 -9.84
CA ILE A 28 -15.58 7.40 -10.92
C ILE A 28 -16.81 6.57 -10.56
N LYS A 29 -16.60 5.40 -9.98
CA LYS A 29 -17.69 4.49 -9.59
C LYS A 29 -18.32 4.82 -8.23
N ASN A 30 -17.85 5.86 -7.54
CA ASN A 30 -18.28 6.22 -6.18
C ASN A 30 -18.11 5.08 -5.15
N GLU A 31 -17.11 4.24 -5.34
CA GLU A 31 -16.78 3.17 -4.38
C GLU A 31 -16.07 3.70 -3.13
N ILE A 32 -15.39 4.83 -3.27
CA ILE A 32 -14.72 5.54 -2.19
C ILE A 32 -15.17 7.00 -2.18
N SER A 33 -15.24 7.59 -0.98
CA SER A 33 -15.59 9.00 -0.83
C SER A 33 -14.41 9.92 -1.14
N ASP A 34 -13.19 9.43 -0.92
CA ASP A 34 -11.96 10.19 -1.13
C ASP A 34 -10.80 9.22 -1.36
N GLY A 35 -9.97 9.53 -2.34
CA GLY A 35 -8.76 8.80 -2.68
C GLY A 35 -7.53 9.68 -2.50
N CYS A 36 -6.49 9.13 -1.87
CA CYS A 36 -5.26 9.85 -1.57
C CYS A 36 -4.04 9.03 -1.96
N LEU A 37 -3.02 9.70 -2.48
CA LEU A 37 -1.70 9.12 -2.69
C LEU A 37 -0.67 9.91 -1.90
N PHE A 38 0.06 9.24 -1.03
CA PHE A 38 1.13 9.83 -0.23
C PHE A 38 2.48 9.37 -0.78
N TYR A 39 3.44 10.28 -0.82
CA TYR A 39 4.76 10.01 -1.40
C TYR A 39 5.87 10.69 -0.60
N ASN A 40 7.09 10.17 -0.70
CA ASN A 40 8.30 10.81 -0.19
C ASN A 40 8.96 11.67 -1.26
N GLU A 41 8.98 11.18 -2.49
CA GLU A 41 9.65 11.82 -3.63
C GLU A 41 8.74 11.84 -4.84
N VAL A 42 8.98 12.80 -5.74
CA VAL A 42 8.30 12.91 -7.03
C VAL A 42 9.31 12.73 -8.14
N ASP A 43 9.01 11.83 -9.06
CA ASP A 43 9.71 11.67 -10.33
C ASP A 43 8.75 12.02 -11.47
N PHE A 44 9.23 11.96 -12.72
CA PHE A 44 8.38 12.22 -13.87
C PHE A 44 7.18 11.27 -13.90
N CYS A 45 5.99 11.84 -14.00
CA CYS A 45 4.76 11.07 -14.08
C CYS A 45 3.72 11.84 -14.90
N SER A 46 3.34 11.28 -16.05
CA SER A 46 2.31 11.85 -16.94
C SER A 46 0.93 11.23 -16.76
N SER A 47 0.80 10.22 -15.90
CA SER A 47 -0.47 9.53 -15.64
C SER A 47 -1.51 10.48 -15.05
N LYS A 48 -2.76 10.39 -15.57
CA LYS A 48 -3.88 11.17 -15.06
C LYS A 48 -4.23 10.73 -13.63
N LYS A 49 -4.46 11.71 -12.76
CA LYS A 49 -4.84 11.48 -11.36
C LYS A 49 -6.09 12.29 -11.02
N MET A 50 -7.16 11.60 -10.67
CA MET A 50 -8.41 12.19 -10.20
C MET A 50 -8.46 12.28 -8.66
N PHE A 51 -7.43 11.79 -7.99
CA PHE A 51 -7.26 11.77 -6.54
C PHE A 51 -6.23 12.78 -6.08
N GLY A 52 -6.24 13.13 -4.79
CA GLY A 52 -5.24 14.01 -4.20
C GLY A 52 -3.89 13.32 -4.03
N THR A 53 -2.81 14.05 -4.31
CA THR A 53 -1.44 13.60 -4.07
C THR A 53 -0.80 14.50 -3.02
N PHE A 54 -0.21 13.88 -1.99
CA PHE A 54 0.30 14.59 -0.82
C PHE A 54 1.68 14.06 -0.42
N ASN A 55 2.51 14.93 0.12
CA ASN A 55 3.76 14.51 0.74
C ASN A 55 3.47 13.62 1.96
N SER A 56 4.37 12.73 2.29
CA SER A 56 4.24 11.80 3.41
C SER A 56 4.03 12.48 4.77
N THR A 57 4.45 13.74 4.92
CA THR A 57 4.18 14.53 6.13
C THR A 57 2.70 14.74 6.37
N ASP A 58 1.88 14.71 5.33
CA ASP A 58 0.43 14.89 5.43
C ASP A 58 -0.31 13.62 5.89
N LEU A 59 0.38 12.49 6.01
CA LEU A 59 -0.18 11.25 6.57
C LEU A 59 -0.73 11.46 7.98
N TRP A 60 -0.19 12.38 8.74
CA TRP A 60 -0.65 12.70 10.10
C TRP A 60 -2.10 13.21 10.14
N PHE A 61 -2.62 13.68 9.02
CA PHE A 61 -3.99 14.17 8.89
C PHE A 61 -4.94 13.17 8.22
N PHE A 62 -4.42 12.03 7.79
CA PHE A 62 -5.21 11.02 7.10
C PHE A 62 -5.94 10.10 8.09
N SER A 63 -7.16 9.73 7.75
CA SER A 63 -7.92 8.68 8.43
C SER A 63 -8.62 7.80 7.39
N GLY A 64 -8.72 6.51 7.65
CA GLY A 64 -9.30 5.55 6.73
C GLY A 64 -8.42 4.32 6.52
N THR A 65 -8.51 3.68 5.37
CA THR A 65 -7.66 2.55 5.02
C THR A 65 -6.42 3.04 4.28
N LEU A 66 -5.26 2.76 4.84
CA LEU A 66 -3.96 3.10 4.25
C LEU A 66 -3.26 1.83 3.78
N VAL A 67 -2.94 1.78 2.51
CA VAL A 67 -2.16 0.68 1.90
C VAL A 67 -0.72 1.13 1.75
N VAL A 68 0.19 0.46 2.45
CA VAL A 68 1.63 0.71 2.40
C VAL A 68 2.24 -0.27 1.41
N THR A 69 3.01 0.23 0.45
CA THR A 69 3.48 -0.55 -0.70
C THR A 69 4.91 -1.06 -0.59
N ALA A 70 5.66 -0.62 0.40
CA ALA A 70 7.04 -1.06 0.61
C ALA A 70 7.37 -1.16 2.09
N LEU A 71 8.25 -2.09 2.43
CA LEU A 71 8.66 -2.33 3.81
C LEU A 71 9.33 -1.10 4.44
N SER A 72 10.13 -0.38 3.66
CA SER A 72 10.83 0.84 4.10
C SER A 72 9.88 1.98 4.50
N LEU A 73 8.63 1.95 4.08
CA LEU A 73 7.63 2.98 4.37
C LEU A 73 6.87 2.71 5.67
N LEU A 74 6.92 1.50 6.18
CA LEU A 74 6.17 1.08 7.36
C LEU A 74 6.56 1.78 8.66
N PRO A 75 7.84 2.09 8.94
CA PRO A 75 8.20 2.78 10.17
C PRO A 75 7.49 4.12 10.34
N LEU A 76 7.42 4.94 9.29
CA LEU A 76 6.68 6.21 9.35
C LEU A 76 5.18 5.97 9.48
N ALA A 77 4.63 5.07 8.69
CA ALA A 77 3.20 4.78 8.70
C ALA A 77 2.73 4.23 10.06
N SER A 78 3.51 3.36 10.69
CA SER A 78 3.15 2.78 12.00
C SER A 78 3.23 3.76 13.17
N ASN A 79 3.90 4.90 13.00
CA ASN A 79 3.96 5.95 14.02
C ASN A 79 2.75 6.90 13.99
N ILE A 80 1.87 6.76 13.00
CA ILE A 80 0.70 7.63 12.88
C ILE A 80 -0.35 7.24 13.90
N VAL A 81 -0.79 8.21 14.71
CA VAL A 81 -1.74 7.99 15.81
C VAL A 81 -3.20 8.13 15.39
N ASN A 82 -3.47 8.50 14.15
CA ASN A 82 -4.83 8.65 13.65
C ASN A 82 -5.54 7.30 13.50
N LYS A 83 -6.87 7.33 13.34
CA LYS A 83 -7.65 6.12 13.05
C LYS A 83 -7.36 5.62 11.63
N ILE A 84 -6.35 4.79 11.52
CA ILE A 84 -5.93 4.17 10.27
C ILE A 84 -6.08 2.66 10.38
N LYS A 85 -6.75 2.07 9.39
CA LYS A 85 -6.67 0.64 9.13
C LYS A 85 -5.52 0.43 8.16
N MET A 86 -4.46 -0.22 8.62
CA MET A 86 -3.25 -0.39 7.83
C MET A 86 -3.24 -1.73 7.11
N VAL A 87 -2.96 -1.67 5.82
CA VAL A 87 -2.76 -2.84 4.96
C VAL A 87 -1.36 -2.74 4.36
N PHE A 88 -0.57 -3.79 4.50
CA PHE A 88 0.71 -3.90 3.82
C PHE A 88 0.53 -4.74 2.55
N LEU A 89 0.80 -4.14 1.41
CA LEU A 89 0.78 -4.82 0.13
C LEU A 89 2.18 -5.37 -0.17
N TYR A 90 2.32 -6.69 -0.03
CA TYR A 90 3.57 -7.35 -0.38
C TYR A 90 3.66 -7.54 -1.88
N ASP A 91 4.64 -6.89 -2.48
CA ASP A 91 4.99 -7.03 -3.89
C ASP A 91 6.47 -7.40 -3.98
N LYS A 92 6.74 -8.51 -4.65
CA LYS A 92 8.10 -9.00 -4.87
C LYS A 92 9.01 -7.93 -5.49
N SER A 93 8.47 -7.11 -6.39
CA SER A 93 9.23 -6.06 -7.07
C SER A 93 9.69 -4.92 -6.14
N THR A 94 9.02 -4.73 -5.01
CA THR A 94 9.35 -3.66 -4.04
C THR A 94 10.26 -4.14 -2.91
N MET A 95 10.53 -5.44 -2.81
CA MET A 95 11.43 -5.99 -1.81
C MET A 95 12.88 -5.91 -2.27
N GLN A 96 13.71 -5.31 -1.44
CA GLN A 96 15.15 -5.28 -1.64
C GLN A 96 15.82 -6.46 -0.92
N LYS A 97 16.97 -6.88 -1.43
CA LYS A 97 17.79 -7.91 -0.77
C LYS A 97 18.18 -7.40 0.63
N GLY A 98 18.00 -8.24 1.65
CA GLY A 98 18.36 -7.93 3.03
C GLY A 98 17.23 -7.46 3.93
N ASN A 99 16.01 -7.25 3.40
CA ASN A 99 14.86 -6.81 4.18
C ASN A 99 14.10 -7.94 4.90
N VAL A 100 14.60 -9.18 4.87
CA VAL A 100 13.92 -10.33 5.47
C VAL A 100 13.79 -10.19 6.99
N GLY A 101 14.85 -9.72 7.65
CA GLY A 101 14.82 -9.49 9.11
C GLY A 101 13.79 -8.45 9.50
N GLU A 102 13.70 -7.35 8.78
CA GLU A 102 12.70 -6.30 9.00
C GLU A 102 11.28 -6.82 8.79
N LEU A 103 11.07 -7.65 7.76
CA LEU A 103 9.77 -8.26 7.49
C LEU A 103 9.34 -9.20 8.61
N LEU A 104 10.24 -10.02 9.12
CA LEU A 104 9.98 -10.91 10.25
C LEU A 104 9.66 -10.13 11.53
N ASP A 105 10.41 -9.07 11.81
CA ASP A 105 10.16 -8.20 12.96
C ASP A 105 8.80 -7.51 12.85
N LEU A 106 8.46 -7.02 11.67
CA LEU A 106 7.16 -6.41 11.40
C LEU A 106 6.01 -7.37 11.72
N ILE A 107 6.09 -8.61 11.25
CA ILE A 107 5.07 -9.63 11.47
C ILE A 107 4.95 -9.97 12.94
N SER A 108 6.06 -9.96 13.67
CA SER A 108 6.11 -10.29 15.09
C SER A 108 5.54 -9.18 15.97
N ILE A 109 5.81 -7.92 15.63
CA ILE A 109 5.49 -6.75 16.46
C ILE A 109 4.09 -6.22 16.15
N ASN A 110 3.69 -6.17 14.88
CA ASN A 110 2.46 -5.50 14.43
C ASN A 110 1.39 -6.50 13.99
N LYS A 111 0.74 -7.14 14.95
CA LYS A 111 -0.36 -8.08 14.68
C LYS A 111 -1.61 -7.44 14.06
N ASN A 112 -1.70 -6.12 14.12
CA ASN A 112 -2.85 -5.35 13.62
C ASN A 112 -2.74 -4.95 12.14
N ILE A 113 -1.57 -5.12 11.54
CA ILE A 113 -1.38 -4.86 10.13
C ILE A 113 -1.86 -6.07 9.32
N LYS A 114 -2.76 -5.84 8.39
CA LYS A 114 -3.18 -6.88 7.44
C LYS A 114 -2.20 -6.92 6.29
N ILE A 115 -1.79 -8.11 5.89
CA ILE A 115 -0.83 -8.32 4.81
C ILE A 115 -1.54 -9.01 3.65
N LEU A 116 -1.44 -8.41 2.47
CA LEU A 116 -1.95 -8.97 1.22
C LEU A 116 -0.80 -9.11 0.23
N SER A 117 -0.85 -10.15 -0.58
CA SER A 117 0.09 -10.34 -1.68
C SER A 117 -0.51 -9.83 -2.98
N ARG A 118 0.30 -9.14 -3.78
CA ARG A 118 -0.15 -8.60 -5.06
C ARG A 118 -0.49 -9.70 -6.07
N ASP A 119 0.32 -10.75 -6.11
CA ASP A 119 0.19 -11.87 -7.04
C ASP A 119 0.65 -13.19 -6.40
N GLU A 120 0.50 -14.28 -7.13
CA GLU A 120 0.89 -15.61 -6.65
C GLU A 120 2.40 -15.75 -6.42
N GLU A 121 3.22 -15.11 -7.24
CA GLU A 121 4.68 -15.14 -7.07
C GLU A 121 5.08 -14.44 -5.77
N SER A 122 4.46 -13.31 -5.47
CA SER A 122 4.67 -12.57 -4.22
C SER A 122 4.22 -13.39 -3.02
N GLU A 123 3.09 -14.08 -3.10
CA GLU A 123 2.63 -14.98 -2.04
C GLU A 123 3.62 -16.11 -1.77
N LYS A 124 4.10 -16.76 -2.81
CA LYS A 124 5.10 -17.84 -2.69
C LYS A 124 6.38 -17.33 -2.04
N GLU A 125 6.87 -16.19 -2.45
CA GLU A 125 8.06 -15.59 -1.86
C GLU A 125 7.83 -15.21 -0.40
N PHE A 126 6.70 -14.60 -0.06
CA PHE A 126 6.34 -14.25 1.32
C PHE A 126 6.31 -15.51 2.20
N PHE A 127 5.67 -16.57 1.75
CA PHE A 127 5.64 -17.85 2.48
C PHE A 127 7.03 -18.44 2.66
N ARG A 128 7.86 -18.40 1.63
CA ARG A 128 9.24 -18.89 1.71
C ARG A 128 10.07 -18.13 2.74
N LEU A 129 9.86 -16.82 2.85
CA LEU A 129 10.64 -15.97 3.75
C LEU A 129 10.13 -15.99 5.19
N THR A 130 8.84 -16.15 5.41
CA THR A 130 8.22 -15.97 6.73
C THR A 130 7.57 -17.23 7.30
N GLY A 131 7.28 -18.23 6.48
CA GLY A 131 6.48 -19.38 6.86
C GLY A 131 4.99 -19.10 7.06
N LYS A 132 4.55 -17.87 6.77
CA LYS A 132 3.15 -17.44 6.89
C LYS A 132 2.54 -17.17 5.53
N THR A 133 1.20 -17.28 5.44
CA THR A 133 0.48 -16.98 4.21
C THR A 133 -0.03 -15.53 4.23
N ALA A 134 0.15 -14.82 3.12
CA ALA A 134 -0.49 -13.55 2.86
C ALA A 134 -1.45 -13.74 1.68
N PRO A 135 -2.78 -13.59 1.87
CA PRO A 135 -3.74 -13.84 0.81
C PRO A 135 -3.45 -13.03 -0.44
N VAL A 136 -3.58 -13.66 -1.60
CA VAL A 136 -3.44 -12.97 -2.90
C VAL A 136 -4.68 -12.15 -3.17
N LEU A 137 -4.50 -10.96 -3.71
CA LEU A 137 -5.59 -10.16 -4.24
C LEU A 137 -6.22 -10.87 -5.44
N ASN A 138 -7.52 -11.17 -5.37
CA ASN A 138 -8.24 -11.73 -6.51
C ASN A 138 -8.34 -10.73 -7.66
N GLU A 139 -8.47 -9.46 -7.31
CA GLU A 139 -8.58 -8.34 -8.22
C GLU A 139 -7.91 -7.12 -7.58
N PHE A 140 -7.19 -6.35 -8.37
CA PHE A 140 -6.60 -5.11 -7.90
C PHE A 140 -7.66 -4.01 -7.91
N SER A 141 -8.51 -4.01 -6.88
CA SER A 141 -9.66 -3.10 -6.75
C SER A 141 -9.77 -2.52 -5.35
N ALA A 142 -10.42 -1.37 -5.24
CA ALA A 142 -10.64 -0.72 -3.94
C ALA A 142 -11.38 -1.62 -2.95
N ALA A 143 -12.35 -2.39 -3.43
CA ALA A 143 -13.14 -3.29 -2.59
C ALA A 143 -12.28 -4.32 -1.86
N GLN A 144 -11.22 -4.82 -2.49
CA GLN A 144 -10.32 -5.80 -1.88
C GLN A 144 -9.59 -5.22 -0.67
N PHE A 145 -9.15 -3.97 -0.75
CA PHE A 145 -8.46 -3.31 0.36
C PHE A 145 -9.40 -2.85 1.47
N LEU A 146 -10.61 -2.45 1.11
CA LEU A 146 -11.58 -1.96 2.10
C LEU A 146 -12.20 -3.08 2.94
N LYS A 147 -12.31 -4.29 2.39
CA LYS A 147 -12.90 -5.46 3.07
C LYS A 147 -11.97 -6.16 4.04
N VAL A 148 -10.70 -5.92 3.98
CA VAL A 148 -9.68 -6.61 4.79
C VAL A 148 -9.84 -6.39 6.29
#